data_6a63afbe5c19c9d4f529d2039c53e4d4
#
_entry.id   6a63afbe5c19c9d4f529d2039c53e4d4
#
_cell.length_a   1.000
_cell.length_b   1.000
_cell.length_c   1.000
_cell.angle_alpha   90.00
_cell.angle_beta   90.00
_cell.angle_gamma   90.00
#
_symmetry.space_group_name_H-M   'P 1'
#
loop_
_entity.id
_entity.type
_entity.pdbx_description
1 polymer ?
#
loop_
_entity_poly.entity_id
_entity_poly.type
_entity_poly.pdbx_seq_one_letter_code
_entity_poly.pdbx_strand_id
1 'polypeptide(L)'
;MAIFKKPPTGGGGERKRRSDIPEGLFQKCPGCNEVVHEIELIENQRVCPHCDYHFAQSAKERIESLLDTGSFVEMDASLHSVDSLRFQGMATYKDRLKKYQESTGLIDAVLSGYGTLEGIRVAIAVMDFAFLAATMGSVVGERITRAIEHATAERIPIIIISASGGARMYEGMLSLMQMAKTSGALARHAEARLPYISILTNPTTAGVMASYASLGDIIMAEPKSMIGFAGPRVIKETTHQDLPKGFQTAEFLEERGLIDQIVHRRKLRPKIAEFLRFLGPAAA
;
A
#
# COMPACT_ATOMS: atom_id res chain seq x y z
N MET A 1 -40.84 -68.38 -1.08
CA MET A 1 -40.84 -66.92 -0.81
C MET A 1 -39.73 -66.64 0.21
N ALA A 2 -38.66 -66.12 -0.25
CA ALA A 2 -37.48 -65.87 0.58
C ALA A 2 -37.41 -64.39 0.99
N ILE A 3 -37.48 -64.12 2.28
CA ILE A 3 -37.39 -62.80 2.88
C ILE A 3 -35.91 -62.54 3.18
N PHE A 4 -35.24 -61.72 2.39
CA PHE A 4 -33.89 -61.24 2.68
C PHE A 4 -34.01 -60.03 3.64
N LYS A 5 -33.67 -60.21 4.91
CA LYS A 5 -33.42 -59.12 5.83
C LYS A 5 -31.98 -58.62 5.63
N LYS A 6 -31.82 -57.30 5.30
CA LYS A 6 -30.52 -56.61 5.37
C LYS A 6 -30.03 -56.53 6.80
N PRO A 7 -28.72 -56.78 7.05
CA PRO A 7 -28.16 -56.57 8.39
C PRO A 7 -28.08 -55.04 8.71
N PRO A 8 -28.14 -54.65 10.01
CA PRO A 8 -28.01 -53.27 10.38
C PRO A 8 -26.54 -52.85 10.25
N THR A 9 -26.28 -51.85 9.45
CA THR A 9 -24.99 -51.17 9.39
C THR A 9 -24.85 -50.33 10.64
N GLY A 10 -24.27 -50.92 11.66
CA GLY A 10 -23.76 -50.22 12.83
C GLY A 10 -22.36 -49.65 12.48
N GLY A 11 -22.11 -48.44 12.94
CA GLY A 11 -20.78 -47.85 12.89
C GLY A 11 -20.78 -46.41 12.36
N GLY A 12 -21.57 -45.53 13.00
CA GLY A 12 -21.36 -44.11 12.88
C GLY A 12 -20.07 -43.71 13.62
N GLY A 13 -18.93 -44.00 12.99
CA GLY A 13 -17.70 -43.35 13.39
C GLY A 13 -17.82 -41.87 13.00
N GLU A 14 -17.94 -40.99 13.98
CA GLU A 14 -17.78 -39.57 13.78
C GLU A 14 -16.47 -39.35 13.04
N ARG A 15 -16.54 -39.04 11.77
CA ARG A 15 -15.41 -38.45 11.04
C ARG A 15 -15.11 -37.14 11.75
N LYS A 16 -14.13 -37.15 12.65
CA LYS A 16 -13.49 -35.91 13.13
C LYS A 16 -13.26 -35.03 11.90
N ARG A 17 -13.97 -33.93 11.82
CA ARG A 17 -13.76 -32.91 10.80
C ARG A 17 -12.29 -32.50 10.90
N ARG A 18 -11.56 -32.65 9.80
CA ARG A 18 -10.24 -32.09 9.57
C ARG A 18 -10.36 -30.56 9.49
N SER A 19 -10.71 -29.88 10.54
CA SER A 19 -10.99 -28.45 10.53
C SER A 19 -10.50 -27.72 11.76
N ASP A 20 -9.30 -28.06 12.23
CA ASP A 20 -8.62 -27.24 13.23
C ASP A 20 -7.29 -26.68 12.71
N ILE A 21 -7.22 -26.41 11.39
CA ILE A 21 -6.19 -25.51 10.86
C ILE A 21 -6.75 -24.10 11.06
N PRO A 22 -6.14 -23.25 11.91
CA PRO A 22 -6.56 -21.89 12.08
C PRO A 22 -6.64 -21.18 10.73
N GLU A 23 -7.70 -20.42 10.51
CA GLU A 23 -7.85 -19.62 9.29
C GLU A 23 -6.65 -18.67 9.17
N GLY A 24 -6.06 -18.56 7.98
CA GLY A 24 -4.94 -17.67 7.71
C GLY A 24 -3.55 -18.27 7.83
N LEU A 25 -3.40 -19.56 8.23
CA LEU A 25 -2.07 -20.19 8.25
C LEU A 25 -1.42 -20.40 6.87
N PHE A 26 -2.24 -20.49 5.84
CA PHE A 26 -1.78 -20.70 4.46
C PHE A 26 -2.45 -19.74 3.50
N GLN A 27 -1.68 -19.21 2.56
CA GLN A 27 -2.18 -18.39 1.47
C GLN A 27 -1.85 -19.01 0.12
N LYS A 28 -2.82 -19.00 -0.80
CA LYS A 28 -2.58 -19.41 -2.18
C LYS A 28 -2.00 -18.25 -2.97
N CYS A 29 -0.84 -18.45 -3.58
CA CYS A 29 -0.18 -17.41 -4.36
C CYS A 29 -0.94 -17.15 -5.67
N PRO A 30 -1.36 -15.90 -5.96
CA PRO A 30 -2.00 -15.57 -7.23
C PRO A 30 -1.08 -15.68 -8.44
N GLY A 31 0.25 -15.64 -8.23
CA GLY A 31 1.24 -15.70 -9.31
C GLY A 31 1.52 -17.12 -9.81
N CYS A 32 1.70 -18.09 -8.90
CA CYS A 32 2.05 -19.48 -9.24
C CYS A 32 1.02 -20.53 -8.81
N ASN A 33 -0.04 -20.13 -8.08
CA ASN A 33 -1.06 -20.98 -7.47
C ASN A 33 -0.57 -21.93 -6.38
N GLU A 34 0.70 -21.89 -5.99
CA GLU A 34 1.24 -22.66 -4.87
C GLU A 34 0.69 -22.14 -3.53
N VAL A 35 0.62 -23.04 -2.56
CA VAL A 35 0.18 -22.73 -1.20
C VAL A 35 1.42 -22.41 -0.36
N VAL A 36 1.47 -21.22 0.22
CA VAL A 36 2.60 -20.73 1.02
C VAL A 36 2.16 -20.54 2.46
N HIS A 37 3.01 -20.90 3.39
CA HIS A 37 2.74 -20.72 4.82
C HIS A 37 2.89 -19.24 5.20
N GLU A 38 2.00 -18.75 6.07
CA GLU A 38 1.97 -17.35 6.50
C GLU A 38 3.28 -16.89 7.15
N ILE A 39 3.90 -17.74 7.98
CA ILE A 39 5.20 -17.43 8.62
C ILE A 39 6.28 -17.22 7.56
N GLU A 40 6.34 -18.10 6.54
CA GLU A 40 7.30 -17.99 5.47
C GLU A 40 7.10 -16.69 4.66
N LEU A 41 5.85 -16.28 4.44
CA LEU A 41 5.55 -14.98 3.80
C LEU A 41 6.02 -13.81 4.64
N ILE A 42 5.81 -13.84 5.96
CA ILE A 42 6.25 -12.78 6.88
C ILE A 42 7.78 -12.68 6.86
N GLU A 43 8.49 -13.79 7.03
CA GLU A 43 9.95 -13.85 7.02
C GLU A 43 10.54 -13.38 5.67
N ASN A 44 9.83 -13.66 4.58
CA ASN A 44 10.22 -13.23 3.22
C ASN A 44 9.62 -11.86 2.81
N GLN A 45 9.26 -11.01 3.78
CA GLN A 45 8.68 -9.69 3.52
C GLN A 45 7.43 -9.73 2.61
N ARG A 46 6.56 -10.73 2.78
CA ARG A 46 5.36 -10.93 1.96
C ARG A 46 5.66 -11.16 0.47
N VAL A 47 6.79 -11.74 0.14
CA VAL A 47 7.14 -12.15 -1.23
C VAL A 47 7.05 -13.67 -1.35
N CYS A 48 6.39 -14.15 -2.39
CA CYS A 48 6.28 -15.58 -2.64
C CYS A 48 7.67 -16.22 -2.88
N PRO A 49 8.06 -17.26 -2.12
CA PRO A 49 9.36 -17.90 -2.30
C PRO A 49 9.48 -18.66 -3.63
N HIS A 50 8.35 -19.01 -4.27
CA HIS A 50 8.33 -19.82 -5.50
C HIS A 50 8.38 -19.00 -6.80
N CYS A 51 7.78 -17.78 -6.81
CA CYS A 51 7.62 -17.01 -8.05
C CYS A 51 7.88 -15.51 -7.90
N ASP A 52 8.37 -15.06 -6.75
CA ASP A 52 8.60 -13.65 -6.44
C ASP A 52 7.35 -12.76 -6.58
N TYR A 53 6.14 -13.32 -6.43
CA TYR A 53 4.93 -12.51 -6.36
C TYR A 53 4.91 -11.69 -5.07
N HIS A 54 4.72 -10.38 -5.19
CA HIS A 54 4.65 -9.46 -4.06
C HIS A 54 3.22 -9.38 -3.52
N PHE A 55 2.95 -10.06 -2.41
CA PHE A 55 1.68 -9.91 -1.69
C PHE A 55 1.54 -8.51 -1.07
N ALA A 56 0.32 -8.11 -0.74
CA ALA A 56 0.11 -6.90 0.03
C ALA A 56 0.87 -6.96 1.37
N GLN A 57 1.51 -5.87 1.72
CA GLN A 57 2.23 -5.70 2.99
C GLN A 57 1.58 -4.56 3.76
N SER A 58 1.34 -4.74 5.05
CA SER A 58 0.78 -3.69 5.89
C SER A 58 1.76 -2.51 6.04
N ALA A 59 1.22 -1.34 6.36
CA ALA A 59 2.05 -0.15 6.58
C ALA A 59 3.07 -0.37 7.72
N LYS A 60 2.66 -1.07 8.77
CA LYS A 60 3.55 -1.39 9.90
C LYS A 60 4.71 -2.31 9.49
N GLU A 61 4.41 -3.45 8.83
CA GLU A 61 5.44 -4.37 8.33
C GLU A 61 6.42 -3.65 7.38
N ARG A 62 5.92 -2.73 6.57
CA ARG A 62 6.76 -1.98 5.63
C ARG A 62 7.67 -0.98 6.34
N ILE A 63 7.18 -0.26 7.34
CA ILE A 63 8.00 0.63 8.19
C ILE A 63 9.09 -0.18 8.89
N GLU A 64 8.74 -1.31 9.50
CA GLU A 64 9.68 -2.20 10.18
C GLU A 64 10.74 -2.79 9.25
N SER A 65 10.39 -3.03 7.98
CA SER A 65 11.35 -3.54 6.98
C SER A 65 12.31 -2.50 6.42
N LEU A 66 11.95 -1.21 6.49
CA LEU A 66 12.72 -0.12 5.89
C LEU A 66 13.53 0.66 6.91
N LEU A 67 12.95 1.02 8.04
CA LEU A 67 13.62 1.84 9.05
C LEU A 67 14.49 1.02 10.00
N ASP A 68 15.38 1.70 10.69
CA ASP A 68 16.18 1.10 11.74
C ASP A 68 15.28 0.72 12.92
N THR A 69 15.55 -0.43 13.50
CA THR A 69 14.71 -1.00 14.57
C THR A 69 14.51 0.00 15.72
N GLY A 70 13.26 0.26 16.05
CA GLY A 70 12.88 1.16 17.16
C GLY A 70 13.06 2.65 16.86
N SER A 71 13.44 3.05 15.64
CA SER A 71 13.65 4.47 15.30
C SER A 71 12.37 5.20 14.90
N PHE A 72 11.31 4.48 14.53
CA PHE A 72 10.07 5.09 14.04
C PHE A 72 9.30 5.82 15.14
N VAL A 73 8.97 7.09 14.88
CA VAL A 73 8.10 7.91 15.71
C VAL A 73 6.91 8.32 14.86
N GLU A 74 5.72 7.80 15.23
CA GLU A 74 4.48 8.12 14.52
C GLU A 74 4.06 9.57 14.79
N MET A 75 3.62 10.27 13.74
CA MET A 75 3.02 11.60 13.80
C MET A 75 1.52 11.51 13.60
N ASP A 76 0.79 12.44 14.23
CA ASP A 76 -0.66 12.64 14.01
C ASP A 76 -1.50 11.36 14.23
N ALA A 77 -1.09 10.49 15.14
CA ALA A 77 -1.75 9.20 15.41
C ALA A 77 -3.25 9.33 15.76
N SER A 78 -3.66 10.44 16.34
CA SER A 78 -5.06 10.71 16.73
C SER A 78 -5.92 11.31 15.61
N LEU A 79 -5.32 11.66 14.45
CA LEU A 79 -6.06 12.27 13.36
C LEU A 79 -6.90 11.23 12.63
N HIS A 80 -8.22 11.41 12.64
CA HIS A 80 -9.20 10.46 12.09
C HIS A 80 -10.20 11.13 11.15
N SER A 81 -10.67 10.36 10.17
CA SER A 81 -11.69 10.81 9.22
C SER A 81 -13.05 10.98 9.86
N VAL A 82 -13.77 12.02 9.43
CA VAL A 82 -15.14 12.32 9.85
C VAL A 82 -16.07 12.34 8.64
N ASP A 83 -17.31 11.92 8.83
CA ASP A 83 -18.34 11.95 7.78
C ASP A 83 -19.00 13.33 7.72
N SER A 84 -18.30 14.29 7.11
CA SER A 84 -18.79 15.68 6.95
C SER A 84 -19.93 15.81 5.93
N LEU A 85 -20.02 14.89 4.97
CA LEU A 85 -21.04 14.90 3.92
C LEU A 85 -22.26 14.04 4.25
N ARG A 86 -22.24 13.30 5.36
CA ARG A 86 -23.28 12.31 5.73
C ARG A 86 -23.57 11.34 4.57
N PHE A 87 -22.46 10.82 3.98
CA PHE A 87 -22.56 9.98 2.80
C PHE A 87 -23.28 8.67 3.09
N GLN A 88 -24.29 8.39 2.26
CA GLN A 88 -25.07 7.15 2.32
C GLN A 88 -24.95 6.41 0.99
N GLY A 89 -24.44 5.18 1.04
CA GLY A 89 -24.44 4.23 -0.06
C GLY A 89 -25.08 2.93 0.39
N MET A 90 -24.52 1.78 0.05
CA MET A 90 -24.96 0.47 0.61
C MET A 90 -24.72 0.36 2.12
N ALA A 91 -23.78 1.16 2.66
CA ALA A 91 -23.54 1.36 4.08
C ALA A 91 -23.12 2.82 4.29
N THR A 92 -23.32 3.36 5.48
CA THR A 92 -22.89 4.72 5.80
C THR A 92 -21.35 4.81 5.83
N TYR A 93 -20.80 5.98 5.55
CA TYR A 93 -19.34 6.16 5.64
C TYR A 93 -18.83 5.90 7.05
N LYS A 94 -19.57 6.35 8.07
CA LYS A 94 -19.26 6.11 9.48
C LYS A 94 -19.14 4.63 9.83
N ASP A 95 -20.09 3.80 9.37
CA ASP A 95 -20.04 2.34 9.62
C ASP A 95 -18.87 1.68 8.91
N ARG A 96 -18.55 2.16 7.70
CA ARG A 96 -17.36 1.66 6.99
C ARG A 96 -16.07 2.01 7.70
N LEU A 97 -15.89 3.27 8.14
CA LEU A 97 -14.72 3.67 8.93
C LEU A 97 -14.56 2.77 10.15
N LYS A 98 -15.62 2.62 10.94
CA LYS A 98 -15.59 1.76 12.14
C LYS A 98 -15.19 0.31 11.80
N LYS A 99 -15.81 -0.29 10.77
CA LYS A 99 -15.48 -1.64 10.33
C LYS A 99 -14.00 -1.82 10.00
N TYR A 100 -13.43 -0.87 9.22
CA TYR A 100 -12.04 -0.98 8.81
C TYR A 100 -11.07 -0.66 9.95
N GLN A 101 -11.41 0.25 10.86
CA GLN A 101 -10.66 0.48 12.10
C GLN A 101 -10.59 -0.79 12.96
N GLU A 102 -11.72 -1.49 13.13
CA GLU A 102 -11.79 -2.73 13.90
C GLU A 102 -11.01 -3.87 13.23
N SER A 103 -11.06 -3.98 11.90
CA SER A 103 -10.42 -5.08 11.16
C SER A 103 -8.92 -4.91 10.94
N THR A 104 -8.42 -3.65 10.87
CA THR A 104 -7.01 -3.35 10.58
C THR A 104 -6.23 -2.86 11.78
N GLY A 105 -6.91 -2.37 12.82
CA GLY A 105 -6.29 -1.70 13.96
C GLY A 105 -5.75 -0.29 13.62
N LEU A 106 -5.95 0.19 12.39
CA LEU A 106 -5.52 1.51 11.94
C LEU A 106 -6.62 2.54 12.16
N ILE A 107 -6.24 3.78 12.41
CA ILE A 107 -7.18 4.90 12.51
C ILE A 107 -7.61 5.38 11.11
N ASP A 108 -6.69 5.39 10.14
CA ASP A 108 -6.95 5.66 8.72
C ASP A 108 -5.90 4.97 7.83
N ALA A 109 -6.00 5.11 6.52
CA ALA A 109 -5.28 4.35 5.51
C ALA A 109 -3.80 4.72 5.32
N VAL A 110 -3.20 5.49 6.21
CA VAL A 110 -1.79 5.88 6.15
C VAL A 110 -1.19 5.97 7.55
N LEU A 111 0.03 5.45 7.71
CA LEU A 111 0.91 5.75 8.84
C LEU A 111 1.95 6.76 8.36
N SER A 112 2.17 7.81 9.14
CA SER A 112 3.16 8.85 8.86
C SER A 112 4.00 9.17 10.09
N GLY A 113 5.26 9.51 9.86
CA GLY A 113 6.18 9.81 10.94
C GLY A 113 7.60 10.05 10.43
N TYR A 114 8.55 9.86 11.31
CA TYR A 114 9.98 9.97 10.97
C TYR A 114 10.78 8.89 11.71
N GLY A 115 12.00 8.68 11.25
CA GLY A 115 12.92 7.70 11.83
C GLY A 115 14.28 7.76 11.16
N THR A 116 15.04 6.67 11.26
CA THR A 116 16.30 6.53 10.54
C THR A 116 16.27 5.33 9.61
N LEU A 117 16.95 5.44 8.47
CA LEU A 117 17.18 4.38 7.51
C LEU A 117 18.71 4.29 7.28
N GLU A 118 19.32 3.22 7.76
CA GLU A 118 20.79 3.08 7.79
C GLU A 118 21.50 4.30 8.40
N GLY A 119 20.96 4.82 9.50
CA GLY A 119 21.45 5.98 10.22
C GLY A 119 21.08 7.34 9.61
N ILE A 120 20.48 7.37 8.42
CA ILE A 120 20.03 8.61 7.76
C ILE A 120 18.65 8.99 8.28
N ARG A 121 18.47 10.20 8.80
CA ARG A 121 17.17 10.72 9.23
C ARG A 121 16.25 10.92 8.03
N VAL A 122 15.03 10.40 8.11
CA VAL A 122 14.03 10.51 7.05
C VAL A 122 12.64 10.72 7.65
N ALA A 123 11.79 11.45 6.95
CA ALA A 123 10.34 11.38 7.15
C ALA A 123 9.76 10.28 6.24
N ILE A 124 8.68 9.64 6.67
CA ILE A 124 8.07 8.54 5.94
C ILE A 124 6.55 8.60 6.04
N ALA A 125 5.86 8.30 4.94
CA ALA A 125 4.42 8.05 4.92
C ALA A 125 4.14 6.76 4.15
N VAL A 126 3.40 5.84 4.75
CA VAL A 126 3.12 4.51 4.20
C VAL A 126 1.63 4.26 4.18
N MET A 127 1.08 4.05 2.98
CA MET A 127 -0.33 3.71 2.80
C MET A 127 -0.57 2.23 3.06
N ASP A 128 -1.73 1.91 3.64
CA ASP A 128 -2.16 0.54 3.92
C ASP A 128 -3.42 0.18 3.14
N PHE A 129 -3.26 -0.71 2.16
CA PHE A 129 -4.35 -1.09 1.26
C PHE A 129 -5.50 -1.83 1.96
N ALA A 130 -5.24 -2.43 3.13
CA ALA A 130 -6.28 -3.11 3.90
C ALA A 130 -7.34 -2.15 4.44
N PHE A 131 -6.99 -0.86 4.65
CA PHE A 131 -7.95 0.15 5.10
C PHE A 131 -8.63 0.84 3.92
N LEU A 132 -9.89 0.51 3.62
CA LEU A 132 -10.69 1.11 2.53
C LEU A 132 -9.96 1.18 1.17
N ALA A 133 -9.21 0.12 0.81
CA ALA A 133 -8.34 0.08 -0.37
C ALA A 133 -7.35 1.27 -0.42
N ALA A 134 -6.92 1.76 0.72
CA ALA A 134 -6.07 2.93 0.92
C ALA A 134 -6.53 4.15 0.10
N THR A 135 -7.83 4.34 -0.03
CA THR A 135 -8.35 5.50 -0.74
C THR A 135 -8.01 6.79 0.00
N MET A 136 -7.50 7.77 -0.77
CA MET A 136 -7.10 9.06 -0.24
C MET A 136 -8.32 9.90 0.14
N GLY A 137 -8.56 10.08 1.43
CA GLY A 137 -9.48 11.05 2.01
C GLY A 137 -8.72 12.23 2.63
N SER A 138 -9.46 13.11 3.31
CA SER A 138 -8.91 14.31 3.95
C SER A 138 -7.80 14.00 4.95
N VAL A 139 -7.95 12.96 5.76
CA VAL A 139 -6.95 12.55 6.76
C VAL A 139 -5.69 11.99 6.10
N VAL A 140 -5.83 11.16 5.07
CA VAL A 140 -4.67 10.64 4.33
C VAL A 140 -3.86 11.79 3.73
N GLY A 141 -4.53 12.71 3.03
CA GLY A 141 -3.86 13.88 2.46
C GLY A 141 -3.25 14.80 3.52
N GLU A 142 -3.92 15.00 4.67
CA GLU A 142 -3.41 15.80 5.77
C GLU A 142 -2.15 15.17 6.39
N ARG A 143 -2.19 13.87 6.74
CA ARG A 143 -1.03 13.17 7.32
C ARG A 143 0.18 13.20 6.38
N ILE A 144 -0.03 12.96 5.07
CA ILE A 144 1.05 13.05 4.07
C ILE A 144 1.58 14.48 3.99
N THR A 145 0.69 15.49 3.94
CA THR A 145 1.08 16.90 3.90
C THR A 145 1.94 17.26 5.11
N ARG A 146 1.51 16.91 6.32
CA ARG A 146 2.27 17.18 7.55
C ARG A 146 3.61 16.47 7.61
N ALA A 147 3.69 15.23 7.10
CA ALA A 147 4.96 14.52 7.00
C ALA A 147 5.95 15.24 6.06
N ILE A 148 5.45 15.77 4.92
CA ILE A 148 6.25 16.57 3.99
C ILE A 148 6.68 17.90 4.62
N GLU A 149 5.77 18.59 5.30
CA GLU A 149 6.05 19.85 5.96
C GLU A 149 7.07 19.68 7.12
N HIS A 150 6.92 18.61 7.91
CA HIS A 150 7.91 18.23 8.91
C HIS A 150 9.28 17.95 8.28
N ALA A 151 9.33 17.14 7.21
CA ALA A 151 10.57 16.87 6.49
C ALA A 151 11.24 18.15 6.01
N THR A 152 10.45 19.10 5.49
CA THR A 152 10.94 20.39 5.00
C THR A 152 11.50 21.25 6.16
N ALA A 153 10.79 21.32 7.28
CA ALA A 153 11.21 22.07 8.46
C ALA A 153 12.50 21.51 9.09
N GLU A 154 12.59 20.19 9.22
CA GLU A 154 13.74 19.49 9.77
C GLU A 154 14.90 19.31 8.76
N ARG A 155 14.70 19.74 7.51
CA ARG A 155 15.65 19.61 6.41
C ARG A 155 16.11 18.16 6.18
N ILE A 156 15.19 17.22 6.22
CA ILE A 156 15.41 15.80 5.97
C ILE A 156 14.64 15.33 4.72
N PRO A 157 15.07 14.25 4.03
CA PRO A 157 14.36 13.67 2.91
C PRO A 157 13.02 13.08 3.36
N ILE A 158 12.06 12.98 2.39
CA ILE A 158 10.79 12.27 2.58
C ILE A 158 10.71 11.05 1.69
N ILE A 159 10.16 9.95 2.24
CA ILE A 159 9.85 8.71 1.51
C ILE A 159 8.33 8.50 1.61
N ILE A 160 7.66 8.35 0.47
CA ILE A 160 6.23 8.02 0.47
C ILE A 160 6.02 6.71 -0.26
N ILE A 161 5.40 5.73 0.43
CA ILE A 161 5.07 4.44 -0.14
C ILE A 161 3.57 4.41 -0.43
N SER A 162 3.24 4.36 -1.72
CA SER A 162 1.87 4.42 -2.22
C SER A 162 1.32 3.02 -2.47
N ALA A 163 0.14 2.77 -1.93
CA ALA A 163 -0.72 1.64 -2.24
C ALA A 163 -2.16 2.14 -2.20
N SER A 164 -2.83 2.33 -3.35
CA SER A 164 -4.13 3.00 -3.31
C SER A 164 -5.04 2.67 -4.49
N GLY A 165 -6.32 2.52 -4.20
CA GLY A 165 -7.41 2.50 -5.18
C GLY A 165 -7.85 3.88 -5.66
N GLY A 166 -7.22 4.98 -5.18
CA GLY A 166 -7.48 6.34 -5.65
C GLY A 166 -8.15 7.26 -4.63
N ALA A 167 -8.97 8.21 -5.08
CA ALA A 167 -9.65 9.16 -4.22
C ALA A 167 -10.84 8.53 -3.48
N ARG A 168 -11.04 8.89 -2.22
CA ARG A 168 -12.12 8.38 -1.36
C ARG A 168 -13.46 9.03 -1.72
N MET A 169 -14.33 8.29 -2.41
CA MET A 169 -15.61 8.81 -2.89
C MET A 169 -16.54 9.32 -1.78
N TYR A 170 -16.46 8.75 -0.59
CA TYR A 170 -17.28 9.14 0.58
C TYR A 170 -17.08 10.60 1.01
N GLU A 171 -15.93 11.17 0.73
CA GLU A 171 -15.57 12.55 1.08
C GLU A 171 -15.68 13.51 -0.12
N GLY A 172 -16.11 13.03 -1.29
CA GLY A 172 -16.39 13.85 -2.47
C GLY A 172 -15.23 14.77 -2.85
N MET A 173 -15.50 16.07 -2.98
CA MET A 173 -14.52 17.08 -3.35
C MET A 173 -13.37 17.21 -2.35
N LEU A 174 -13.59 16.92 -1.06
CA LEU A 174 -12.54 16.97 -0.05
C LEU A 174 -11.40 15.99 -0.36
N SER A 175 -11.72 14.81 -0.92
CA SER A 175 -10.72 13.85 -1.37
C SER A 175 -9.91 14.38 -2.56
N LEU A 176 -10.57 15.00 -3.54
CA LEU A 176 -9.90 15.55 -4.72
C LEU A 176 -8.97 16.71 -4.37
N MET A 177 -9.36 17.56 -3.42
CA MET A 177 -8.54 18.67 -2.96
C MET A 177 -7.24 18.23 -2.25
N GLN A 178 -7.17 16.97 -1.79
CA GLN A 178 -5.92 16.44 -1.24
C GLN A 178 -4.81 16.33 -2.29
N MET A 179 -5.16 16.11 -3.56
CA MET A 179 -4.18 16.10 -4.66
C MET A 179 -3.42 17.44 -4.73
N ALA A 180 -4.14 18.55 -4.77
CA ALA A 180 -3.54 19.89 -4.80
C ALA A 180 -2.74 20.18 -3.52
N LYS A 181 -3.26 19.77 -2.36
CA LYS A 181 -2.65 20.00 -1.05
C LYS A 181 -1.30 19.30 -0.91
N THR A 182 -1.23 18.01 -1.20
CA THR A 182 0.01 17.23 -1.14
C THR A 182 1.02 17.69 -2.18
N SER A 183 0.59 17.99 -3.42
CA SER A 183 1.46 18.52 -4.47
C SER A 183 2.06 19.90 -4.09
N GLY A 184 1.25 20.78 -3.47
CA GLY A 184 1.72 22.07 -2.98
C GLY A 184 2.75 21.96 -1.84
N ALA A 185 2.60 20.96 -0.96
CA ALA A 185 3.60 20.68 0.06
C ALA A 185 4.92 20.17 -0.53
N LEU A 186 4.84 19.26 -1.53
CA LEU A 186 6.01 18.76 -2.25
C LEU A 186 6.72 19.87 -3.05
N ALA A 187 5.99 20.82 -3.63
CA ALA A 187 6.59 21.96 -4.31
C ALA A 187 7.50 22.76 -3.34
N ARG A 188 7.02 23.05 -2.11
CA ARG A 188 7.83 23.72 -1.07
C ARG A 188 9.03 22.87 -0.62
N HIS A 189 8.87 21.55 -0.57
CA HIS A 189 9.95 20.62 -0.24
C HIS A 189 11.06 20.66 -1.32
N ALA A 190 10.66 20.66 -2.60
CA ALA A 190 11.57 20.79 -3.74
C ALA A 190 12.27 22.17 -3.77
N GLU A 191 11.56 23.28 -3.46
CA GLU A 191 12.17 24.61 -3.30
C GLU A 191 13.26 24.63 -2.21
N ALA A 192 13.07 23.84 -1.14
CA ALA A 192 14.06 23.64 -0.09
C ALA A 192 15.23 22.73 -0.52
N ARG A 193 15.19 22.18 -1.73
CA ARG A 193 16.19 21.26 -2.32
C ARG A 193 16.40 20.00 -1.45
N LEU A 194 15.30 19.40 -1.01
CA LEU A 194 15.31 18.20 -0.20
C LEU A 194 14.77 17.01 -1.02
N PRO A 195 15.40 15.84 -0.91
CA PRO A 195 15.01 14.68 -1.71
C PRO A 195 13.64 14.13 -1.35
N TYR A 196 12.85 13.80 -2.38
CA TYR A 196 11.62 13.03 -2.26
C TYR A 196 11.74 11.71 -3.04
N ILE A 197 11.65 10.58 -2.33
CA ILE A 197 11.62 9.24 -2.92
C ILE A 197 10.18 8.70 -2.90
N SER A 198 9.62 8.45 -4.08
CA SER A 198 8.30 7.85 -4.26
C SER A 198 8.43 6.35 -4.54
N ILE A 199 7.71 5.52 -3.78
CA ILE A 199 7.69 4.07 -3.98
C ILE A 199 6.26 3.64 -4.30
N LEU A 200 6.07 3.07 -5.50
CA LEU A 200 4.79 2.65 -6.02
C LEU A 200 4.61 1.14 -5.81
N THR A 201 3.54 0.77 -5.13
CA THR A 201 3.22 -0.63 -4.88
C THR A 201 1.89 -1.04 -5.52
N ASN A 202 1.54 -2.31 -5.47
CA ASN A 202 0.36 -2.85 -6.12
C ASN A 202 -0.90 -2.76 -5.24
N PRO A 203 -1.96 -2.04 -5.66
CA PRO A 203 -2.03 -1.09 -6.77
C PRO A 203 -1.71 0.34 -6.35
N THR A 204 -1.30 1.21 -7.29
CA THR A 204 -1.24 2.67 -7.10
C THR A 204 -1.99 3.35 -8.24
N THR A 205 -3.20 3.87 -7.96
CA THR A 205 -4.10 4.29 -9.03
C THR A 205 -4.75 5.66 -8.79
N ALA A 206 -5.40 6.16 -9.84
CA ALA A 206 -6.26 7.35 -9.87
C ALA A 206 -5.61 8.60 -9.26
N GLY A 207 -6.32 9.31 -8.37
CA GLY A 207 -5.87 10.56 -7.79
C GLY A 207 -4.56 10.48 -7.00
N VAL A 208 -4.22 9.30 -6.45
CA VAL A 208 -2.92 9.10 -5.78
C VAL A 208 -1.79 9.09 -6.80
N MET A 209 -1.93 8.32 -7.89
CA MET A 209 -0.94 8.31 -8.98
C MET A 209 -0.85 9.69 -9.65
N ALA A 210 -1.95 10.39 -9.82
CA ALA A 210 -2.00 11.71 -10.47
C ALA A 210 -1.61 12.89 -9.53
N SER A 211 -1.05 12.60 -8.36
CA SER A 211 -0.57 13.61 -7.42
C SER A 211 0.80 13.22 -6.85
N TYR A 212 0.95 13.15 -5.56
CA TYR A 212 2.25 12.92 -4.91
C TYR A 212 2.99 11.68 -5.41
N ALA A 213 2.31 10.61 -5.81
CA ALA A 213 2.97 9.38 -6.22
C ALA A 213 3.85 9.54 -7.49
N SER A 214 3.50 10.48 -8.39
CA SER A 214 4.25 10.77 -9.62
C SER A 214 5.19 11.97 -9.52
N LEU A 215 5.38 12.55 -8.34
CA LEU A 215 6.16 13.77 -8.12
C LEU A 215 7.51 13.51 -7.41
N GLY A 216 7.95 12.26 -7.31
CA GLY A 216 9.25 11.92 -6.73
C GLY A 216 10.42 12.42 -7.55
N ASP A 217 11.51 12.83 -6.88
CA ASP A 217 12.80 13.03 -7.54
C ASP A 217 13.36 11.70 -8.03
N ILE A 218 13.04 10.62 -7.31
CA ILE A 218 13.23 9.23 -7.70
C ILE A 218 11.91 8.49 -7.50
N ILE A 219 11.42 7.85 -8.56
CA ILE A 219 10.19 7.06 -8.55
C ILE A 219 10.55 5.58 -8.75
N MET A 220 10.41 4.79 -7.70
CA MET A 220 10.61 3.34 -7.75
C MET A 220 9.28 2.60 -7.73
N ALA A 221 9.22 1.43 -8.36
CA ALA A 221 8.07 0.55 -8.27
C ALA A 221 8.46 -0.87 -7.86
N GLU A 222 7.56 -1.57 -7.16
CA GLU A 222 7.68 -3.02 -6.98
C GLU A 222 7.34 -3.74 -8.29
N PRO A 223 7.99 -4.90 -8.58
CA PRO A 223 7.72 -5.68 -9.79
C PRO A 223 6.23 -6.01 -9.97
N LYS A 224 5.75 -5.96 -11.20
CA LYS A 224 4.38 -6.29 -11.61
C LYS A 224 3.29 -5.48 -10.91
N SER A 225 3.63 -4.38 -10.25
CA SER A 225 2.65 -3.49 -9.63
C SER A 225 1.75 -2.86 -10.68
N MET A 226 0.44 -2.82 -10.41
CA MET A 226 -0.52 -2.08 -11.22
C MET A 226 -0.46 -0.60 -10.85
N ILE A 227 -0.06 0.23 -11.82
CA ILE A 227 0.15 1.66 -11.62
C ILE A 227 -0.50 2.42 -12.77
N GLY A 228 -1.43 3.33 -12.47
CA GLY A 228 -2.11 4.08 -13.51
C GLY A 228 -3.18 5.01 -12.99
N PHE A 229 -3.81 5.78 -13.89
CA PHE A 229 -4.89 6.68 -13.50
C PHE A 229 -6.23 5.95 -13.48
N ALA A 230 -6.80 5.63 -14.63
CA ALA A 230 -8.04 4.85 -14.70
C ALA A 230 -7.73 3.36 -14.71
N GLY A 231 -8.52 2.57 -14.00
CA GLY A 231 -8.38 1.10 -14.04
C GLY A 231 -8.55 0.54 -15.47
N PRO A 232 -7.85 -0.55 -15.83
CA PRO A 232 -7.91 -1.14 -17.18
C PRO A 232 -9.33 -1.43 -17.67
N ARG A 233 -10.20 -1.88 -16.76
CA ARG A 233 -11.61 -2.14 -17.07
C ARG A 233 -12.35 -0.87 -17.51
N VAL A 234 -12.17 0.23 -16.77
CA VAL A 234 -12.82 1.51 -17.09
C VAL A 234 -12.36 2.01 -18.46
N ILE A 235 -11.06 1.93 -18.76
CA ILE A 235 -10.52 2.35 -20.05
C ILE A 235 -11.13 1.50 -21.18
N LYS A 236 -11.14 0.18 -21.02
CA LYS A 236 -11.70 -0.74 -22.02
C LYS A 236 -13.19 -0.48 -22.26
N GLU A 237 -13.97 -0.28 -21.20
CA GLU A 237 -15.42 0.01 -21.29
C GLU A 237 -15.69 1.39 -21.94
N THR A 238 -14.80 2.37 -21.76
CA THR A 238 -14.94 3.72 -22.29
C THR A 238 -14.47 3.83 -23.74
N THR A 239 -13.32 3.23 -24.06
CA THR A 239 -12.68 3.37 -25.39
C THR A 239 -13.08 2.26 -26.36
N HIS A 240 -13.65 1.16 -25.86
CA HIS A 240 -13.96 -0.07 -26.61
C HIS A 240 -12.73 -0.67 -27.34
N GLN A 241 -11.52 -0.36 -26.88
CA GLN A 241 -10.26 -0.85 -27.45
C GLN A 241 -9.60 -1.87 -26.52
N ASP A 242 -8.90 -2.83 -27.12
CA ASP A 242 -8.04 -3.73 -26.36
C ASP A 242 -6.78 -2.98 -25.89
N LEU A 243 -6.44 -3.16 -24.62
CA LEU A 243 -5.27 -2.52 -24.03
C LEU A 243 -3.99 -3.25 -24.45
N PRO A 244 -2.87 -2.53 -24.63
CA PRO A 244 -1.57 -3.16 -24.89
C PRO A 244 -1.22 -4.21 -23.84
N LYS A 245 -0.46 -5.23 -24.23
CA LYS A 245 0.02 -6.24 -23.30
C LYS A 245 0.86 -5.58 -22.20
N GLY A 246 0.59 -5.95 -20.95
CA GLY A 246 1.30 -5.38 -19.79
C GLY A 246 0.91 -3.94 -19.45
N PHE A 247 -0.14 -3.40 -20.06
CA PHE A 247 -0.60 -2.03 -19.80
C PHE A 247 -0.77 -1.75 -18.30
N GLN A 248 -0.23 -0.62 -17.85
CA GLN A 248 -0.22 -0.18 -16.45
C GLN A 248 0.53 -1.11 -15.47
N THR A 249 1.41 -1.99 -15.93
CA THR A 249 2.37 -2.64 -15.06
C THR A 249 3.60 -1.74 -14.81
N ALA A 250 4.32 -1.98 -13.72
CA ALA A 250 5.57 -1.28 -13.44
C ALA A 250 6.55 -1.36 -14.64
N GLU A 251 6.66 -2.55 -15.25
CA GLU A 251 7.52 -2.81 -16.42
C GLU A 251 7.12 -1.95 -17.62
N PHE A 252 5.80 -1.82 -17.85
CA PHE A 252 5.28 -0.96 -18.93
C PHE A 252 5.59 0.51 -18.69
N LEU A 253 5.58 0.97 -17.45
CA LEU A 253 5.88 2.35 -17.10
C LEU A 253 7.38 2.64 -17.17
N GLU A 254 8.22 1.72 -16.73
CA GLU A 254 9.68 1.84 -16.81
C GLU A 254 10.15 1.95 -18.26
N GLU A 255 9.66 1.10 -19.18
CA GLU A 255 9.93 1.19 -20.62
C GLU A 255 9.59 2.56 -21.23
N ARG A 256 8.68 3.30 -20.61
CA ARG A 256 8.22 4.62 -21.08
C ARG A 256 8.78 5.80 -20.30
N GLY A 257 9.67 5.54 -19.36
CA GLY A 257 10.30 6.57 -18.54
C GLY A 257 9.34 7.28 -17.58
N LEU A 258 8.25 6.62 -17.20
CA LEU A 258 7.28 7.14 -16.21
C LEU A 258 7.66 6.78 -14.77
N ILE A 259 8.54 5.82 -14.59
CA ILE A 259 9.22 5.48 -13.35
C ILE A 259 10.71 5.27 -13.65
N ASP A 260 11.56 5.47 -12.64
CA ASP A 260 13.01 5.41 -12.80
C ASP A 260 13.57 3.99 -12.65
N GLN A 261 12.99 3.20 -11.75
CA GLN A 261 13.50 1.85 -11.49
C GLN A 261 12.46 0.90 -10.89
N ILE A 262 12.46 -0.35 -11.34
CA ILE A 262 11.77 -1.45 -10.67
C ILE A 262 12.71 -2.06 -9.64
N VAL A 263 12.27 -2.11 -8.38
CA VAL A 263 13.06 -2.61 -7.26
C VAL A 263 12.31 -3.70 -6.51
N HIS A 264 12.90 -4.88 -6.44
CA HIS A 264 12.38 -5.97 -5.63
C HIS A 264 12.33 -5.58 -4.15
N ARG A 265 11.24 -5.86 -3.43
CA ARG A 265 10.98 -5.43 -2.05
C ARG A 265 12.15 -5.66 -1.10
N ARG A 266 12.79 -6.82 -1.14
CA ARG A 266 13.96 -7.15 -0.32
C ARG A 266 15.19 -6.26 -0.59
N LYS A 267 15.21 -5.56 -1.72
CA LYS A 267 16.29 -4.64 -2.12
C LYS A 267 15.93 -3.17 -1.92
N LEU A 268 14.70 -2.85 -1.50
CA LEU A 268 14.25 -1.46 -1.34
C LEU A 268 15.09 -0.71 -0.30
N ARG A 269 15.28 -1.28 0.90
CA ARG A 269 16.03 -0.61 1.96
C ARG A 269 17.45 -0.18 1.53
N PRO A 270 18.34 -1.08 1.05
CA PRO A 270 19.68 -0.67 0.60
C PRO A 270 19.63 0.26 -0.61
N LYS A 271 18.67 0.11 -1.51
CA LYS A 271 18.53 0.97 -2.68
C LYS A 271 18.09 2.40 -2.30
N ILE A 272 17.16 2.55 -1.37
CA ILE A 272 16.79 3.86 -0.83
C ILE A 272 17.98 4.52 -0.15
N ALA A 273 18.72 3.77 0.68
CA ALA A 273 19.92 4.29 1.34
C ALA A 273 20.99 4.78 0.34
N GLU A 274 21.16 4.05 -0.76
CA GLU A 274 22.06 4.44 -1.85
C GLU A 274 21.66 5.80 -2.43
N PHE A 275 20.39 5.99 -2.80
CA PHE A 275 19.88 7.26 -3.32
C PHE A 275 19.96 8.39 -2.30
N LEU A 276 19.64 8.12 -1.03
CA LEU A 276 19.72 9.13 0.02
C LEU A 276 21.15 9.62 0.26
N ARG A 277 22.16 8.72 0.17
CA ARG A 277 23.57 9.12 0.26
C ARG A 277 24.03 9.93 -0.95
N PHE A 278 23.46 9.63 -2.12
CA PHE A 278 23.80 10.33 -3.35
C PHE A 278 23.13 11.72 -3.46
N LEU A 279 21.86 11.82 -3.07
CA LEU A 279 21.05 13.03 -3.18
C LEU A 279 21.05 13.89 -1.91
N GLY A 280 21.45 13.31 -0.77
CA GLY A 280 21.47 14.00 0.50
C GLY A 280 22.48 15.15 0.52
N PRO A 281 22.34 16.13 1.43
CA PRO A 281 23.37 17.14 1.62
C PRO A 281 24.66 16.40 1.95
N ALA A 282 25.76 16.77 1.27
CA ALA A 282 27.09 16.26 1.59
C ALA A 282 27.27 16.36 3.10
N ALA A 283 27.67 15.24 3.73
CA ALA A 283 27.98 15.25 5.16
C ALA A 283 28.98 16.38 5.42
N ALA A 284 28.53 17.36 6.23
CA ALA A 284 29.36 18.50 6.60
C ALA A 284 30.53 18.06 7.49
#